data_551843ce8caec314aa962ac6f80b80d9
#
_entry.id   551843ce8caec314aa962ac6f80b80d9
#
_cell.length_a   1.000
_cell.length_b   1.000
_cell.length_c   1.000
_cell.angle_alpha   90.00
_cell.angle_beta   90.00
_cell.angle_gamma   90.00
#
_symmetry.space_group_name_H-M   'P 1'
#
loop_
_entity.id
_entity.type
_entity.pdbx_description
1 polymer ?
#
loop_
_entity_poly.entity_id
_entity_poly.type
_entity_poly.pdbx_seq_one_letter_code
_entity_poly.pdbx_strand_id
1 'polypeptide(L)'
;LASSTAAVTAGIRRAEAELAGTGHTIVTSVIVCAMRTEHRSAEIARFVDRMREIDDRVVAFDLAGAETGFPPSMHAEALEIARTAHLNITLHASEPPDLELISDALRHGAHRIGHGVRLDRDVSRVDGELRLGPLARHIYDRGIHLEMAPTCNTQIGAVASVADHPVIPFLRHGFNVGVNTDNRLMSDVSPTGELIALHAAHTLTWDDVHQLVSNAIGSGFAPREVRMGVLRDIVDPWFNAAR
;
A
#
# COMPACT_ATOMS: atom_id res chain seq x y z
N LEU A 1 3.57 -8.58 21.88
CA LEU A 1 2.78 -7.77 20.95
C LEU A 1 2.41 -6.40 21.56
N ALA A 2 1.59 -6.36 22.63
CA ALA A 2 1.10 -5.10 23.18
C ALA A 2 2.22 -4.12 23.57
N SER A 3 3.25 -4.58 24.30
CA SER A 3 4.38 -3.73 24.69
C SER A 3 5.15 -3.16 23.49
N SER A 4 5.37 -3.99 22.46
CA SER A 4 6.08 -3.56 21.24
C SER A 4 5.26 -2.53 20.48
N THR A 5 3.95 -2.76 20.30
CA THR A 5 3.06 -1.83 19.61
C THR A 5 2.97 -0.50 20.38
N ALA A 6 2.79 -0.54 21.71
CA ALA A 6 2.75 0.65 22.55
C ALA A 6 4.06 1.47 22.48
N ALA A 7 5.22 0.80 22.40
CA ALA A 7 6.50 1.49 22.24
C ALA A 7 6.61 2.19 20.89
N VAL A 8 6.15 1.54 19.81
CA VAL A 8 6.12 2.13 18.46
C VAL A 8 5.20 3.35 18.42
N THR A 9 3.95 3.22 18.90
CA THR A 9 2.99 4.33 18.87
C THR A 9 3.40 5.49 19.79
N ALA A 10 4.05 5.22 20.93
CA ALA A 10 4.63 6.25 21.78
C ALA A 10 5.77 7.00 21.06
N GLY A 11 6.64 6.27 20.34
CA GLY A 11 7.70 6.89 19.53
C GLY A 11 7.13 7.78 18.41
N ILE A 12 6.09 7.30 17.73
CA ILE A 12 5.36 8.06 16.70
C ILE A 12 4.80 9.37 17.29
N ARG A 13 4.06 9.31 18.40
CA ARG A 13 3.48 10.51 19.06
C ARG A 13 4.56 11.53 19.43
N ARG A 14 5.71 11.04 19.93
CA ARG A 14 6.83 11.94 20.26
C ARG A 14 7.38 12.62 19.00
N ALA A 15 7.62 11.87 17.93
CA ALA A 15 8.13 12.43 16.68
C ALA A 15 7.16 13.43 16.04
N GLU A 16 5.87 13.15 16.07
CA GLU A 16 4.85 14.09 15.57
C GLU A 16 4.81 15.39 16.39
N ALA A 17 4.92 15.30 17.73
CA ALA A 17 4.98 16.47 18.59
C ALA A 17 6.24 17.31 18.35
N GLU A 18 7.40 16.68 18.16
CA GLU A 18 8.65 17.35 17.81
C GLU A 18 8.53 18.08 16.47
N LEU A 19 7.96 17.43 15.44
CA LEU A 19 7.74 18.03 14.12
C LEU A 19 6.76 19.20 14.17
N ALA A 20 5.66 19.08 14.93
CA ALA A 20 4.69 20.15 15.08
C ALA A 20 5.34 21.42 15.66
N GLY A 21 6.34 21.28 16.56
CA GLY A 21 7.13 22.38 17.08
C GLY A 21 7.97 23.11 16.01
N THR A 22 8.19 22.51 14.85
CA THR A 22 8.90 23.11 13.69
C THR A 22 7.96 23.68 12.63
N GLY A 23 6.65 23.67 12.87
CA GLY A 23 5.64 24.10 11.90
C GLY A 23 5.26 23.06 10.85
N HIS A 24 5.72 21.82 11.00
CA HIS A 24 5.37 20.70 10.11
C HIS A 24 4.34 19.79 10.80
N THR A 25 3.45 19.22 9.99
CA THR A 25 2.45 18.25 10.44
C THR A 25 2.62 16.93 9.71
N ILE A 26 2.65 15.85 10.48
CA ILE A 26 2.57 14.49 9.95
C ILE A 26 1.52 13.72 10.75
N VAL A 27 0.77 12.85 10.08
CA VAL A 27 -0.17 11.91 10.72
C VAL A 27 0.29 10.51 10.38
N THR A 28 0.62 9.73 11.40
CA THR A 28 1.18 8.39 11.24
C THR A 28 0.24 7.35 11.84
N SER A 29 0.00 6.26 11.12
CA SER A 29 -0.78 5.12 11.57
C SER A 29 0.03 3.83 11.50
N VAL A 30 -0.39 2.81 12.23
CA VAL A 30 0.27 1.50 12.32
C VAL A 30 -0.63 0.45 11.70
N ILE A 31 -0.07 -0.30 10.75
CA ILE A 31 -0.63 -1.54 10.22
C ILE A 31 0.11 -2.68 10.90
N VAL A 32 -0.61 -3.57 11.57
CA VAL A 32 0.01 -4.70 12.25
C VAL A 32 -0.01 -5.90 11.33
N CYS A 33 1.20 -6.40 11.05
CA CYS A 33 1.39 -7.48 10.09
C CYS A 33 1.56 -8.84 10.78
N ALA A 34 0.92 -9.88 10.24
CA ALA A 34 1.19 -11.28 10.57
C ALA A 34 2.12 -11.89 9.51
N MET A 35 3.08 -12.71 9.97
CA MET A 35 3.98 -13.44 9.07
C MET A 35 3.27 -14.68 8.51
N ARG A 36 3.28 -14.85 7.20
CA ARG A 36 2.59 -15.96 6.51
C ARG A 36 3.12 -17.33 6.86
N THR A 37 4.41 -17.41 7.17
CA THR A 37 5.07 -18.66 7.56
C THR A 37 4.74 -19.12 8.98
N GLU A 38 4.04 -18.27 9.75
CA GLU A 38 3.73 -18.51 11.16
C GLU A 38 2.24 -18.81 11.37
N HIS A 39 1.93 -19.70 12.33
CA HIS A 39 0.55 -20.08 12.66
C HIS A 39 -0.14 -19.15 13.68
N ARG A 40 0.23 -17.84 13.66
CA ARG A 40 -0.26 -16.85 14.64
C ARG A 40 -1.14 -15.78 14.05
N SER A 41 -1.50 -15.86 12.78
CA SER A 41 -2.25 -14.81 12.10
C SER A 41 -3.60 -14.50 12.76
N ALA A 42 -4.33 -15.52 13.22
CA ALA A 42 -5.59 -15.33 13.94
C ALA A 42 -5.40 -14.63 15.32
N GLU A 43 -4.30 -14.93 16.02
CA GLU A 43 -3.92 -14.22 17.25
C GLU A 43 -3.64 -12.74 16.95
N ILE A 44 -2.91 -12.47 15.87
CA ILE A 44 -2.59 -11.09 15.44
C ILE A 44 -3.86 -10.34 15.04
N ALA A 45 -4.77 -10.95 14.29
CA ALA A 45 -6.03 -10.30 13.91
C ALA A 45 -6.88 -9.92 15.15
N ARG A 46 -7.02 -10.83 16.12
CA ARG A 46 -7.68 -10.52 17.40
C ARG A 46 -6.95 -9.45 18.21
N PHE A 47 -5.63 -9.42 18.12
CA PHE A 47 -4.81 -8.39 18.76
C PHE A 47 -5.09 -7.01 18.13
N VAL A 48 -5.12 -6.90 16.81
CA VAL A 48 -5.43 -5.64 16.10
C VAL A 48 -6.82 -5.13 16.50
N ASP A 49 -7.82 -6.02 16.53
CA ASP A 49 -9.18 -5.67 16.93
C ASP A 49 -9.25 -5.04 18.33
N ARG A 50 -8.55 -5.64 19.30
CA ARG A 50 -8.47 -5.07 20.65
C ARG A 50 -7.65 -3.78 20.73
N MET A 51 -6.54 -3.71 19.96
CA MET A 51 -5.62 -2.57 20.06
C MET A 51 -6.20 -1.29 19.47
N ARG A 52 -7.00 -1.36 18.40
CA ARG A 52 -7.64 -0.16 17.83
C ARG A 52 -8.59 0.55 18.79
N GLU A 53 -9.16 -0.18 19.76
CA GLU A 53 -10.00 0.39 20.82
C GLU A 53 -9.17 1.14 21.91
N ILE A 54 -7.86 0.80 22.00
CA ILE A 54 -6.94 1.36 22.99
C ILE A 54 -6.09 2.48 22.38
N ASP A 55 -5.71 2.30 21.12
CA ASP A 55 -4.82 3.20 20.39
C ASP A 55 -5.33 3.40 18.95
N ASP A 56 -5.84 4.58 18.67
CA ASP A 56 -6.42 5.01 17.39
C ASP A 56 -5.44 5.00 16.22
N ARG A 57 -4.14 4.86 16.51
CA ARG A 57 -3.10 4.71 15.49
C ARG A 57 -3.02 3.32 14.90
N VAL A 58 -3.54 2.31 15.60
CA VAL A 58 -3.62 0.94 15.06
C VAL A 58 -4.83 0.85 14.15
N VAL A 59 -4.62 0.88 12.84
CA VAL A 59 -5.70 1.09 11.86
C VAL A 59 -6.00 -0.11 10.98
N ALA A 60 -5.09 -1.10 10.87
CA ALA A 60 -5.26 -2.19 9.92
C ALA A 60 -4.47 -3.46 10.28
N PHE A 61 -4.87 -4.54 9.62
CA PHE A 61 -4.23 -5.84 9.60
C PHE A 61 -3.59 -6.11 8.23
N ASP A 62 -2.44 -6.80 8.22
CA ASP A 62 -1.74 -7.24 7.00
C ASP A 62 -1.20 -8.67 7.14
N LEU A 63 -0.93 -9.30 6.00
CA LEU A 63 -0.14 -10.52 5.86
C LEU A 63 1.07 -10.27 4.98
N ALA A 64 2.27 -10.55 5.49
CA ALA A 64 3.51 -10.41 4.74
C ALA A 64 4.45 -11.61 4.92
N GLY A 65 5.59 -11.58 4.27
CA GLY A 65 6.58 -12.65 4.22
C GLY A 65 6.42 -13.52 2.99
N ALA A 66 7.07 -14.69 2.98
CA ALA A 66 7.11 -15.56 1.80
C ALA A 66 5.70 -15.91 1.30
N GLU A 67 5.39 -15.51 0.08
CA GLU A 67 4.08 -15.76 -0.55
C GLU A 67 3.98 -17.16 -1.16
N THR A 68 5.09 -17.66 -1.74
CA THR A 68 5.13 -18.98 -2.38
C THR A 68 4.87 -20.08 -1.36
N GLY A 69 3.79 -20.82 -1.55
CA GLY A 69 3.36 -21.88 -0.63
C GLY A 69 2.55 -21.40 0.57
N PHE A 70 2.36 -20.08 0.73
CA PHE A 70 1.62 -19.48 1.84
C PHE A 70 0.57 -18.47 1.34
N PRO A 71 -0.44 -18.90 0.57
CA PRO A 71 -1.46 -18.01 0.03
C PRO A 71 -2.35 -17.42 1.15
N PRO A 72 -3.04 -16.29 0.92
CA PRO A 72 -3.99 -15.71 1.87
C PRO A 72 -5.01 -16.70 2.43
N SER A 73 -5.49 -17.64 1.63
CA SER A 73 -6.46 -18.68 2.01
C SER A 73 -5.98 -19.59 3.16
N MET A 74 -4.66 -19.77 3.35
CA MET A 74 -4.14 -20.48 4.52
C MET A 74 -4.38 -19.74 5.86
N HIS A 75 -4.68 -18.45 5.79
CA HIS A 75 -4.97 -17.57 6.92
C HIS A 75 -6.45 -17.18 6.99
N ALA A 76 -7.35 -17.98 6.40
CA ALA A 76 -8.77 -17.69 6.28
C ALA A 76 -9.44 -17.34 7.63
N GLU A 77 -9.05 -18.02 8.74
CA GLU A 77 -9.56 -17.69 10.09
C GLU A 77 -9.19 -16.24 10.48
N ALA A 78 -7.93 -15.85 10.28
CA ALA A 78 -7.48 -14.50 10.61
C ALA A 78 -8.20 -13.43 9.80
N LEU A 79 -8.38 -13.69 8.52
CA LEU A 79 -9.04 -12.77 7.58
C LEU A 79 -10.55 -12.68 7.85
N GLU A 80 -11.19 -13.78 8.25
CA GLU A 80 -12.58 -13.77 8.69
C GLU A 80 -12.75 -12.97 10.00
N ILE A 81 -11.85 -13.11 10.97
CA ILE A 81 -11.83 -12.29 12.20
C ILE A 81 -11.70 -10.81 11.83
N ALA A 82 -10.73 -10.46 10.99
CA ALA A 82 -10.50 -9.08 10.57
C ALA A 82 -11.72 -8.49 9.85
N ARG A 83 -12.31 -9.26 8.92
CA ARG A 83 -13.51 -8.87 8.16
C ARG A 83 -14.73 -8.68 9.06
N THR A 84 -14.98 -9.62 9.98
CA THR A 84 -16.12 -9.56 10.92
C THR A 84 -15.99 -8.41 11.91
N ALA A 85 -14.76 -8.11 12.33
CA ALA A 85 -14.45 -6.97 13.18
C ALA A 85 -14.41 -5.63 12.41
N HIS A 86 -14.67 -5.61 11.10
CA HIS A 86 -14.56 -4.41 10.25
C HIS A 86 -13.18 -3.73 10.32
N LEU A 87 -12.11 -4.52 10.45
CA LEU A 87 -10.75 -4.00 10.34
C LEU A 87 -10.45 -3.61 8.89
N ASN A 88 -9.65 -2.59 8.70
CA ASN A 88 -9.04 -2.39 7.41
C ASN A 88 -8.04 -3.52 7.14
N ILE A 89 -8.00 -4.00 5.91
CA ILE A 89 -7.14 -5.12 5.50
C ILE A 89 -6.35 -4.68 4.27
N THR A 90 -5.03 -4.75 4.36
CA THR A 90 -4.14 -4.78 3.21
C THR A 90 -3.44 -6.13 3.17
N LEU A 91 -3.17 -6.68 2.00
CA LEU A 91 -2.48 -7.96 1.89
C LEU A 91 -1.38 -7.85 0.84
N HIS A 92 -0.16 -8.21 1.22
CA HIS A 92 0.90 -8.42 0.23
C HIS A 92 0.45 -9.50 -0.75
N ALA A 93 0.52 -9.24 -2.04
CA ALA A 93 0.13 -10.22 -3.04
C ALA A 93 0.88 -10.01 -4.35
N SER A 94 1.43 -11.14 -4.88
CA SER A 94 2.02 -11.25 -6.20
C SER A 94 3.38 -10.55 -6.38
N GLU A 95 4.23 -10.60 -5.37
CA GLU A 95 5.68 -10.45 -5.56
C GLU A 95 6.24 -11.62 -6.38
N PRO A 96 5.95 -12.91 -6.04
CA PRO A 96 6.27 -14.02 -6.92
C PRO A 96 5.38 -14.00 -8.18
N PRO A 97 5.77 -14.73 -9.25
CA PRO A 97 5.05 -14.71 -10.52
C PRO A 97 3.72 -15.49 -10.49
N ASP A 98 2.90 -15.24 -9.50
CA ASP A 98 1.60 -15.89 -9.29
C ASP A 98 0.48 -14.84 -9.16
N LEU A 99 -0.27 -14.69 -10.24
CA LEU A 99 -1.40 -13.76 -10.33
C LEU A 99 -2.57 -14.16 -9.42
N GLU A 100 -2.72 -15.47 -9.13
CA GLU A 100 -3.80 -15.98 -8.28
C GLU A 100 -3.72 -15.49 -6.85
N LEU A 101 -2.53 -15.10 -6.35
CA LEU A 101 -2.37 -14.51 -5.02
C LEU A 101 -3.14 -13.19 -4.85
N ILE A 102 -3.24 -12.37 -5.91
CA ILE A 102 -4.07 -11.15 -5.89
C ILE A 102 -5.55 -11.53 -5.79
N SER A 103 -5.98 -12.48 -6.62
CA SER A 103 -7.35 -12.99 -6.64
C SER A 103 -7.76 -13.56 -5.27
N ASP A 104 -6.84 -14.35 -4.66
CA ASP A 104 -7.04 -14.93 -3.34
C ASP A 104 -7.13 -13.87 -2.24
N ALA A 105 -6.27 -12.86 -2.27
CA ALA A 105 -6.32 -11.73 -1.34
C ALA A 105 -7.68 -10.99 -1.41
N LEU A 106 -8.16 -10.73 -2.62
CA LEU A 106 -9.44 -10.06 -2.83
C LEU A 106 -10.64 -10.90 -2.35
N ARG A 107 -10.63 -12.22 -2.61
CA ARG A 107 -11.66 -13.14 -2.10
C ARG A 107 -11.73 -13.15 -0.56
N HIS A 108 -10.61 -12.88 0.10
CA HIS A 108 -10.51 -12.85 1.56
C HIS A 108 -10.64 -11.44 2.15
N GLY A 109 -11.09 -10.46 1.36
CA GLY A 109 -11.52 -9.16 1.84
C GLY A 109 -10.44 -8.08 1.90
N ALA A 110 -9.36 -8.23 1.14
CA ALA A 110 -8.37 -7.16 1.02
C ALA A 110 -9.01 -5.87 0.46
N HIS A 111 -8.81 -4.76 1.15
CA HIS A 111 -9.23 -3.42 0.71
C HIS A 111 -8.17 -2.79 -0.20
N ARG A 112 -6.89 -3.14 0.03
CA ARG A 112 -5.73 -2.73 -0.75
C ARG A 112 -4.84 -3.95 -0.99
N ILE A 113 -4.03 -3.89 -2.03
CA ILE A 113 -3.07 -4.95 -2.38
C ILE A 113 -1.65 -4.41 -2.23
N GLY A 114 -0.88 -5.02 -1.33
CA GLY A 114 0.55 -4.78 -1.23
C GLY A 114 1.25 -5.30 -2.49
N HIS A 115 2.07 -4.49 -3.08
CA HIS A 115 2.72 -4.65 -4.39
C HIS A 115 1.71 -4.77 -5.56
N GLY A 116 1.11 -5.92 -5.77
CA GLY A 116 0.24 -6.16 -6.93
C GLY A 116 0.98 -6.05 -8.28
N VAL A 117 2.31 -6.09 -8.25
CA VAL A 117 3.17 -5.79 -9.41
C VAL A 117 2.92 -6.74 -10.59
N ARG A 118 2.57 -7.99 -10.32
CA ARG A 118 2.30 -9.00 -11.37
C ARG A 118 0.92 -8.88 -12.01
N LEU A 119 0.11 -7.90 -11.60
CA LEU A 119 -1.13 -7.61 -12.30
C LEU A 119 -0.90 -7.25 -13.78
N ASP A 120 0.32 -6.83 -14.13
CA ASP A 120 0.78 -6.62 -15.50
C ASP A 120 0.57 -7.85 -16.40
N ARG A 121 0.57 -9.06 -15.82
CA ARG A 121 0.34 -10.33 -16.54
C ARG A 121 -1.11 -10.56 -16.97
N ASP A 122 -2.05 -9.86 -16.34
CA ASP A 122 -3.47 -9.82 -16.74
C ASP A 122 -3.78 -8.60 -17.63
N VAL A 123 -2.73 -7.97 -18.17
CA VAL A 123 -2.84 -6.81 -19.04
C VAL A 123 -2.03 -7.05 -20.30
N SER A 124 -2.59 -6.75 -21.45
CA SER A 124 -1.90 -6.75 -22.74
C SER A 124 -1.88 -5.34 -23.35
N ARG A 125 -1.01 -5.13 -24.34
CA ARG A 125 -0.99 -3.90 -25.13
C ARG A 125 -1.42 -4.21 -26.55
N VAL A 126 -2.43 -3.50 -27.01
CA VAL A 126 -2.93 -3.58 -28.39
C VAL A 126 -3.01 -2.15 -28.94
N ASP A 127 -2.29 -1.89 -30.02
CA ASP A 127 -2.22 -0.57 -30.65
C ASP A 127 -1.80 0.57 -29.70
N GLY A 128 -0.94 0.25 -28.71
CA GLY A 128 -0.47 1.18 -27.67
C GLY A 128 -1.41 1.32 -26.46
N GLU A 129 -2.62 0.81 -26.54
CA GLU A 129 -3.63 0.84 -25.49
C GLU A 129 -3.54 -0.38 -24.57
N LEU A 130 -3.79 -0.18 -23.26
CA LEU A 130 -3.90 -1.29 -22.33
C LEU A 130 -5.25 -2.01 -22.51
N ARG A 131 -5.19 -3.33 -22.65
CA ARG A 131 -6.34 -4.23 -22.64
C ARG A 131 -6.32 -5.03 -21.35
N LEU A 132 -7.32 -4.80 -20.52
CA LEU A 132 -7.42 -5.40 -19.19
C LEU A 132 -8.07 -6.78 -19.28
N GLY A 133 -7.41 -7.78 -18.69
CA GLY A 133 -8.00 -9.07 -18.38
C GLY A 133 -9.01 -8.97 -17.24
N PRO A 134 -9.66 -10.08 -16.86
CA PRO A 134 -10.76 -10.07 -15.89
C PRO A 134 -10.38 -9.54 -14.51
N LEU A 135 -9.20 -9.91 -13.99
CA LEU A 135 -8.75 -9.48 -12.67
C LEU A 135 -8.34 -7.99 -12.67
N ALA A 136 -7.56 -7.59 -13.69
CA ALA A 136 -7.19 -6.18 -13.87
C ALA A 136 -8.41 -5.29 -14.04
N ARG A 137 -9.41 -5.73 -14.80
CA ARG A 137 -10.70 -5.03 -14.96
C ARG A 137 -11.42 -4.90 -13.62
N HIS A 138 -11.51 -5.99 -12.83
CA HIS A 138 -12.15 -5.95 -11.51
C HIS A 138 -11.47 -4.94 -10.57
N ILE A 139 -10.12 -4.92 -10.53
CA ILE A 139 -9.34 -3.98 -9.71
C ILE A 139 -9.57 -2.56 -10.17
N TYR A 140 -9.52 -2.32 -11.47
CA TYR A 140 -9.74 -1.02 -12.08
C TYR A 140 -11.12 -0.46 -11.77
N ASP A 141 -12.18 -1.23 -12.09
CA ASP A 141 -13.57 -0.78 -11.96
C ASP A 141 -13.98 -0.52 -10.51
N ARG A 142 -13.32 -1.16 -9.55
CA ARG A 142 -13.56 -0.96 -8.10
C ARG A 142 -12.62 0.04 -7.46
N GLY A 143 -11.64 0.55 -8.21
CA GLY A 143 -10.64 1.49 -7.68
C GLY A 143 -9.79 0.88 -6.55
N ILE A 144 -9.55 -0.45 -6.57
CA ILE A 144 -8.74 -1.11 -5.54
C ILE A 144 -7.31 -0.58 -5.62
N HIS A 145 -6.78 -0.12 -4.49
CA HIS A 145 -5.46 0.48 -4.43
C HIS A 145 -4.35 -0.56 -4.48
N LEU A 146 -3.33 -0.31 -5.31
CA LEU A 146 -2.11 -1.10 -5.40
C LEU A 146 -0.95 -0.31 -4.77
N GLU A 147 -0.33 -0.90 -3.75
CA GLU A 147 0.78 -0.30 -2.98
C GLU A 147 2.12 -0.69 -3.62
N MET A 148 2.44 -0.09 -4.76
CA MET A 148 3.61 -0.47 -5.53
C MET A 148 4.91 0.09 -4.95
N ALA A 149 6.00 -0.71 -4.94
CA ALA A 149 7.30 -0.35 -4.38
C ALA A 149 8.41 -0.57 -5.44
N PRO A 150 8.65 0.39 -6.35
CA PRO A 150 9.47 0.20 -7.54
C PRO A 150 10.87 -0.30 -7.28
N THR A 151 11.61 0.31 -6.35
CA THR A 151 12.97 -0.11 -6.01
C THR A 151 12.98 -1.50 -5.37
N CYS A 152 12.11 -1.76 -4.39
CA CYS A 152 11.98 -3.08 -3.76
C CYS A 152 11.64 -4.14 -4.82
N ASN A 153 10.65 -3.89 -5.66
CA ASN A 153 10.22 -4.83 -6.71
C ASN A 153 11.33 -5.13 -7.73
N THR A 154 12.24 -4.19 -7.98
CA THR A 154 13.43 -4.42 -8.80
C THR A 154 14.46 -5.27 -8.05
N GLN A 155 14.73 -4.97 -6.78
CA GLN A 155 15.70 -5.69 -5.95
C GLN A 155 15.34 -7.16 -5.75
N ILE A 156 14.06 -7.47 -5.57
CA ILE A 156 13.58 -8.86 -5.44
C ILE A 156 13.38 -9.58 -6.79
N GLY A 157 13.67 -8.91 -7.90
CA GLY A 157 13.54 -9.47 -9.26
C GLY A 157 12.08 -9.63 -9.73
N ALA A 158 11.15 -8.90 -9.14
CA ALA A 158 9.77 -8.87 -9.63
C ALA A 158 9.67 -8.17 -10.98
N VAL A 159 10.47 -7.15 -11.21
CA VAL A 159 10.68 -6.47 -12.51
C VAL A 159 12.17 -6.35 -12.80
N ALA A 160 12.54 -6.19 -14.05
CA ALA A 160 13.96 -6.11 -14.45
C ALA A 160 14.58 -4.75 -14.08
N SER A 161 13.80 -3.67 -14.15
CA SER A 161 14.23 -2.31 -13.80
C SER A 161 13.04 -1.44 -13.40
N VAL A 162 13.31 -0.26 -12.85
CA VAL A 162 12.28 0.74 -12.56
C VAL A 162 11.55 1.18 -13.84
N ALA A 163 12.23 1.18 -14.99
CA ALA A 163 11.63 1.50 -16.28
C ALA A 163 10.62 0.45 -16.77
N ASP A 164 10.77 -0.80 -16.34
CA ASP A 164 9.85 -1.90 -16.66
C ASP A 164 8.70 -2.01 -15.65
N HIS A 165 8.70 -1.19 -14.61
CA HIS A 165 7.71 -1.25 -13.55
C HIS A 165 6.33 -0.76 -14.03
N PRO A 166 5.23 -1.49 -13.75
CA PRO A 166 3.90 -1.17 -14.29
C PRO A 166 3.24 0.06 -13.64
N VAL A 167 3.79 0.62 -12.56
CA VAL A 167 3.14 1.70 -11.79
C VAL A 167 2.74 2.89 -12.65
N ILE A 168 3.62 3.40 -13.51
CA ILE A 168 3.33 4.59 -14.31
C ILE A 168 2.39 4.28 -15.49
N PRO A 169 2.58 3.18 -16.26
CA PRO A 169 1.57 2.71 -17.18
C PRO A 169 0.17 2.55 -16.57
N PHE A 170 0.07 1.97 -15.36
CA PHE A 170 -1.20 1.81 -14.67
C PHE A 170 -1.78 3.14 -14.22
N LEU A 171 -0.97 4.02 -13.63
CA LEU A 171 -1.39 5.37 -13.25
C LEU A 171 -2.02 6.11 -14.42
N ARG A 172 -1.31 6.16 -15.56
CA ARG A 172 -1.74 6.89 -16.77
C ARG A 172 -2.95 6.25 -17.44
N HIS A 173 -3.22 4.96 -17.17
CA HIS A 173 -4.46 4.29 -17.57
C HIS A 173 -5.63 4.59 -16.63
N GLY A 174 -5.36 5.11 -15.43
CA GLY A 174 -6.37 5.46 -14.43
C GLY A 174 -6.54 4.44 -13.31
N PHE A 175 -5.62 3.49 -13.13
CA PHE A 175 -5.62 2.65 -11.94
C PHE A 175 -5.33 3.46 -10.69
N ASN A 176 -5.91 3.03 -9.58
CA ASN A 176 -5.60 3.56 -8.26
C ASN A 176 -4.30 2.93 -7.73
N VAL A 177 -3.17 3.52 -8.10
CA VAL A 177 -1.84 3.09 -7.69
C VAL A 177 -1.17 4.15 -6.82
N GLY A 178 -0.37 3.71 -5.85
CA GLY A 178 0.52 4.56 -5.05
C GLY A 178 1.96 4.09 -5.13
N VAL A 179 2.89 4.96 -4.76
CA VAL A 179 4.32 4.66 -4.65
C VAL A 179 4.70 4.55 -3.18
N ASN A 180 5.29 3.42 -2.82
CA ASN A 180 5.68 3.07 -1.46
C ASN A 180 7.15 2.69 -1.44
N THR A 181 7.76 2.81 -0.28
CA THR A 181 9.18 2.48 -0.09
C THR A 181 9.41 1.02 0.26
N ASP A 182 8.37 0.36 0.78
CA ASP A 182 8.51 -0.90 1.48
C ASP A 182 9.56 -0.78 2.60
N ASN A 183 10.50 -1.69 2.74
CA ASN A 183 11.51 -1.67 3.80
C ASN A 183 12.60 -0.62 3.52
N ARG A 184 12.43 0.58 4.05
CA ARG A 184 13.35 1.71 3.84
C ARG A 184 14.79 1.41 4.24
N LEU A 185 14.98 0.66 5.34
CA LEU A 185 16.30 0.36 5.85
C LEU A 185 17.07 -0.59 4.92
N MET A 186 16.41 -1.66 4.49
CA MET A 186 17.08 -2.68 3.68
C MET A 186 17.26 -2.26 2.22
N SER A 187 16.32 -1.48 1.69
CA SER A 187 16.37 -0.99 0.31
C SER A 187 17.07 0.36 0.15
N ASP A 188 17.42 1.03 1.26
CA ASP A 188 18.04 2.37 1.29
C ASP A 188 17.27 3.40 0.44
N VAL A 189 15.96 3.47 0.66
CA VAL A 189 15.03 4.28 -0.13
C VAL A 189 14.27 5.30 0.71
N SER A 190 13.79 6.33 0.04
CA SER A 190 12.84 7.30 0.59
C SER A 190 11.69 7.53 -0.41
N PRO A 191 10.52 8.04 0.02
CA PRO A 191 9.44 8.37 -0.90
C PRO A 191 9.87 9.31 -2.03
N THR A 192 10.70 10.31 -1.71
CA THR A 192 11.27 11.23 -2.70
C THR A 192 12.22 10.50 -3.67
N GLY A 193 13.05 9.57 -3.14
CA GLY A 193 13.96 8.76 -3.96
C GLY A 193 13.23 7.89 -4.97
N GLU A 194 12.12 7.27 -4.57
CA GLU A 194 11.26 6.50 -5.47
C GLU A 194 10.68 7.38 -6.60
N LEU A 195 10.17 8.58 -6.27
CA LEU A 195 9.66 9.51 -7.28
C LEU A 195 10.74 10.00 -8.23
N ILE A 196 11.96 10.26 -7.75
CA ILE A 196 13.12 10.64 -8.58
C ILE A 196 13.48 9.49 -9.53
N ALA A 197 13.55 8.24 -9.05
CA ALA A 197 13.85 7.09 -9.88
C ALA A 197 12.78 6.87 -10.98
N LEU A 198 11.51 7.01 -10.62
CA LEU A 198 10.40 6.95 -11.57
C LEU A 198 10.43 8.11 -12.58
N HIS A 199 10.77 9.32 -12.14
CA HIS A 199 10.90 10.46 -13.04
C HIS A 199 12.03 10.25 -14.07
N ALA A 200 13.17 9.75 -13.62
CA ALA A 200 14.27 9.42 -14.49
C ALA A 200 13.91 8.35 -15.55
N ALA A 201 13.07 7.38 -15.17
CA ALA A 201 12.66 6.29 -16.06
C ALA A 201 11.49 6.66 -17.00
N HIS A 202 10.54 7.47 -16.55
CA HIS A 202 9.25 7.69 -17.21
C HIS A 202 8.91 9.17 -17.50
N THR A 203 9.78 10.10 -17.14
CA THR A 203 9.54 11.55 -17.28
C THR A 203 8.18 11.94 -16.70
N LEU A 204 8.05 11.86 -15.35
CA LEU A 204 6.81 12.20 -14.65
C LEU A 204 6.45 13.67 -14.85
N THR A 205 5.18 13.94 -15.08
CA THR A 205 4.58 15.26 -15.00
C THR A 205 4.20 15.59 -13.55
N TRP A 206 3.93 16.86 -13.27
CA TRP A 206 3.35 17.25 -11.97
C TRP A 206 1.97 16.64 -11.75
N ASP A 207 1.20 16.38 -12.81
CA ASP A 207 -0.10 15.70 -12.72
C ASP A 207 0.07 14.21 -12.34
N ASP A 208 1.09 13.52 -12.88
CA ASP A 208 1.42 12.14 -12.45
C ASP A 208 1.73 12.09 -10.95
N VAL A 209 2.58 13.02 -10.47
CA VAL A 209 2.98 13.06 -9.05
C VAL A 209 1.79 13.41 -8.16
N HIS A 210 0.99 14.41 -8.55
CA HIS A 210 -0.24 14.77 -7.83
C HIS A 210 -1.21 13.59 -7.72
N GLN A 211 -1.41 12.86 -8.81
CA GLN A 211 -2.30 11.71 -8.82
C GLN A 211 -1.78 10.57 -7.94
N LEU A 212 -0.47 10.26 -7.97
CA LEU A 212 0.15 9.26 -7.08
C LEU A 212 -0.06 9.61 -5.62
N VAL A 213 0.20 10.85 -5.24
CA VAL A 213 0.03 11.35 -3.87
C VAL A 213 -1.44 11.30 -3.45
N SER A 214 -2.34 11.76 -4.33
CA SER A 214 -3.78 11.77 -4.07
C SER A 214 -4.34 10.36 -3.92
N ASN A 215 -3.93 9.41 -4.76
CA ASN A 215 -4.31 8.00 -4.66
C ASN A 215 -3.85 7.40 -3.32
N ALA A 216 -2.59 7.63 -2.93
CA ALA A 216 -2.03 7.09 -1.69
C ALA A 216 -2.76 7.63 -0.46
N ILE A 217 -2.97 8.94 -0.37
CA ILE A 217 -3.70 9.57 0.74
C ILE A 217 -5.17 9.13 0.73
N GLY A 218 -5.82 9.18 -0.43
CA GLY A 218 -7.22 8.80 -0.59
C GLY A 218 -7.51 7.36 -0.18
N SER A 219 -6.55 6.46 -0.41
CA SER A 219 -6.64 5.03 -0.07
C SER A 219 -6.05 4.67 1.30
N GLY A 220 -5.46 5.63 2.02
CA GLY A 220 -4.94 5.42 3.37
C GLY A 220 -6.02 4.95 4.35
N PHE A 221 -5.61 4.38 5.49
CA PHE A 221 -6.54 3.88 6.52
C PHE A 221 -6.77 4.86 7.69
N ALA A 222 -6.18 6.06 7.63
CA ALA A 222 -6.54 7.13 8.53
C ALA A 222 -8.03 7.53 8.36
N PRO A 223 -8.70 8.14 9.36
CA PRO A 223 -10.06 8.62 9.23
C PRO A 223 -10.29 9.45 7.95
N ARG A 224 -11.46 9.30 7.34
CA ARG A 224 -11.77 9.94 6.06
C ARG A 224 -11.60 11.46 6.09
N GLU A 225 -12.06 12.09 7.17
CA GLU A 225 -11.94 13.55 7.37
C GLU A 225 -10.48 14.01 7.41
N VAL A 226 -9.58 13.24 8.03
CA VAL A 226 -8.13 13.52 8.06
C VAL A 226 -7.55 13.45 6.65
N ARG A 227 -7.82 12.36 5.92
CA ARG A 227 -7.31 12.16 4.57
C ARG A 227 -7.80 13.25 3.61
N MET A 228 -9.10 13.54 3.64
CA MET A 228 -9.70 14.59 2.78
C MET A 228 -9.24 15.98 3.19
N GLY A 229 -9.00 16.22 4.49
CA GLY A 229 -8.40 17.46 4.97
C GLY A 229 -6.99 17.68 4.41
N VAL A 230 -6.14 16.67 4.47
CA VAL A 230 -4.77 16.74 3.92
C VAL A 230 -4.79 17.02 2.41
N LEU A 231 -5.66 16.35 1.66
CA LEU A 231 -5.80 16.59 0.21
C LEU A 231 -6.23 18.03 -0.06
N ARG A 232 -7.34 18.48 0.53
CA ARG A 232 -7.95 19.79 0.29
C ARG A 232 -7.07 20.96 0.75
N ASP A 233 -6.46 20.84 1.94
CA ASP A 233 -5.86 21.98 2.63
C ASP A 233 -4.33 22.07 2.41
N ILE A 234 -3.69 20.97 1.97
CA ILE A 234 -2.24 20.90 1.80
C ILE A 234 -1.86 20.51 0.37
N VAL A 235 -2.32 19.34 -0.09
CA VAL A 235 -1.86 18.75 -1.36
C VAL A 235 -2.33 19.56 -2.56
N ASP A 236 -3.64 19.74 -2.71
CA ASP A 236 -4.21 20.43 -3.87
C ASP A 236 -3.72 21.89 -3.98
N PRO A 237 -3.67 22.70 -2.89
CA PRO A 237 -3.11 24.04 -2.96
C PRO A 237 -1.65 24.08 -3.38
N TRP A 238 -0.84 23.15 -2.86
CA TRP A 238 0.59 23.09 -3.21
C TRP A 238 0.79 22.80 -4.69
N PHE A 239 0.13 21.77 -5.23
CA PHE A 239 0.24 21.41 -6.64
C PHE A 239 -0.34 22.48 -7.57
N ASN A 240 -1.40 23.17 -7.17
CA ASN A 240 -1.96 24.29 -7.93
C ASN A 240 -1.01 25.49 -8.00
N ALA A 241 -0.20 25.72 -6.95
CA ALA A 241 0.79 26.80 -6.94
C ALA A 241 2.10 26.43 -7.66
N ALA A 242 2.40 25.13 -7.83
CA ALA A 242 3.62 24.64 -8.48
C ALA A 242 3.49 24.47 -10.02
N ARG A 243 2.28 24.56 -10.56
CA ARG A 243 1.98 24.56 -12.01
C ARG A 243 2.17 25.94 -12.63
#